data_ac7abc21c9d147999e95f7a5d8c77a99
#
_entry.id   ac7abc21c9d147999e95f7a5d8c77a99
#
_cell.length_a   1.000
_cell.length_b   1.000
_cell.length_c   1.000
_cell.angle_alpha   90.00
_cell.angle_beta   90.00
_cell.angle_gamma   90.00
#
_symmetry.space_group_name_H-M   'P 1'
#
loop_
_entity.id
_entity.type
_entity.pdbx_description
1 polymer ?
#
loop_
_entity_poly.entity_id
_entity_poly.type
_entity_poly.pdbx_seq_one_letter_code
_entity_poly.pdbx_strand_id
1 'polypeptide(L)'
;LDERSVFLHYPQIYEQYPYSAKVAVKTPKRKRPPVLDGEGNEVPKGLPKLRGLNTVADMLTRFRAFILWAIDNGHTTNNPFKHFTIGEIVYGTPIYITNEERTQLLEADLSGNKEVETQRDIFIFHCFIGCRVSDLFKMTYRNIIGDAIEYIQRKTKEDRPVTVRLPLSKTAVALIDKYREEGRESLFPFSTEQHYNRKIKEAFRLAGLNRTVTVLDQRTRQEVQKPIY
;
A
#
# COMPACT_ATOMS: atom_id res chain seq x y z
N LEU A 1 1.20 -13.52 36.44
CA LEU A 1 0.61 -14.45 35.44
C LEU A 1 1.44 -14.28 34.17
N ASP A 2 2.16 -15.33 33.80
CA ASP A 2 2.95 -15.40 32.58
C ASP A 2 2.01 -15.28 31.37
N GLU A 3 2.34 -14.42 30.41
CA GLU A 3 1.54 -14.22 29.17
C GLU A 3 1.20 -15.52 28.43
N ARG A 4 1.98 -16.59 28.63
CA ARG A 4 1.71 -17.92 28.10
C ARG A 4 0.57 -18.66 28.82
N SER A 5 0.33 -18.35 30.09
CA SER A 5 -0.72 -19.05 30.86
C SER A 5 -2.12 -18.60 30.45
N VAL A 6 -2.29 -17.38 29.95
CA VAL A 6 -3.57 -16.86 29.49
C VAL A 6 -4.03 -17.58 28.21
N PHE A 7 -3.10 -17.95 27.31
CA PHE A 7 -3.42 -18.66 26.08
C PHE A 7 -3.68 -20.16 26.29
N LEU A 8 -3.13 -20.79 27.32
CA LEU A 8 -3.32 -22.21 27.61
C LEU A 8 -4.68 -22.53 28.26
N HIS A 9 -5.39 -21.54 28.81
CA HIS A 9 -6.67 -21.73 29.48
C HIS A 9 -7.92 -21.58 28.60
N TYR A 10 -7.76 -21.24 27.30
CA TYR A 10 -8.88 -21.06 26.38
C TYR A 10 -8.73 -21.84 25.05
N PRO A 11 -8.62 -23.18 25.09
CA PRO A 11 -8.60 -23.98 23.86
C PRO A 11 -9.87 -23.79 23.02
N GLN A 12 -11.00 -23.48 23.63
CA GLN A 12 -12.30 -23.29 22.96
C GLN A 12 -12.34 -22.04 22.05
N ILE A 13 -11.51 -21.02 22.32
CA ILE A 13 -11.40 -19.84 21.44
C ILE A 13 -10.78 -20.25 20.10
N TYR A 14 -9.91 -21.26 20.06
CA TYR A 14 -9.29 -21.76 18.84
C TYR A 14 -10.27 -22.54 17.95
N GLU A 15 -11.25 -23.22 18.55
CA GLU A 15 -12.26 -23.97 17.79
C GLU A 15 -13.31 -23.04 17.16
N GLN A 16 -13.67 -21.93 17.82
CA GLN A 16 -14.63 -20.95 17.30
C GLN A 16 -14.03 -20.00 16.25
N TYR A 17 -12.70 -19.83 16.23
CA TYR A 17 -12.03 -18.92 15.29
C TYR A 17 -10.91 -19.64 14.52
N PRO A 18 -11.24 -20.42 13.49
CA PRO A 18 -10.25 -21.16 12.67
C PRO A 18 -9.25 -20.22 11.95
N TYR A 19 -9.51 -18.91 11.93
CA TYR A 19 -8.56 -17.91 11.44
C TYR A 19 -7.31 -17.75 12.31
N SER A 20 -7.42 -17.95 13.63
CA SER A 20 -6.27 -17.86 14.55
C SER A 20 -5.30 -19.04 14.38
N ALA A 21 -5.80 -20.22 14.06
CA ALA A 21 -4.98 -21.39 13.81
C ALA A 21 -4.08 -21.22 12.55
N LYS A 22 -4.55 -20.55 11.52
CA LYS A 22 -3.75 -20.25 10.31
C LYS A 22 -2.67 -19.18 10.53
N VAL A 23 -2.80 -18.35 11.57
CA VAL A 23 -1.79 -17.35 11.92
C VAL A 23 -0.65 -17.95 12.74
N ALA A 24 -0.89 -19.03 13.47
CA ALA A 24 0.11 -19.71 14.31
C ALA A 24 1.18 -20.48 13.50
N VAL A 25 0.92 -20.82 12.24
CA VAL A 25 1.90 -21.47 11.36
C VAL A 25 2.59 -20.43 10.46
N LYS A 26 3.06 -19.34 11.03
CA LYS A 26 4.08 -18.54 10.34
C LYS A 26 5.37 -19.34 10.35
N THR A 27 5.74 -19.89 9.19
CA THR A 27 7.12 -20.32 8.96
C THR A 27 8.06 -19.27 9.56
N PRO A 28 9.04 -19.67 10.37
CA PRO A 28 9.95 -18.72 10.99
C PRO A 28 10.56 -17.88 9.87
N LYS A 29 10.32 -16.57 9.90
CA LYS A 29 10.95 -15.67 8.95
C LYS A 29 12.44 -15.95 9.02
N ARG A 30 13.07 -16.35 7.89
CA ARG A 30 14.51 -16.47 7.81
C ARG A 30 15.11 -15.26 8.49
N LYS A 31 15.83 -15.47 9.60
CA LYS A 31 16.55 -14.39 10.26
C LYS A 31 17.49 -13.81 9.20
N ARG A 32 17.32 -12.54 8.88
CA ARG A 32 18.29 -11.86 8.02
C ARG A 32 19.62 -11.99 8.71
N PRO A 33 20.69 -12.36 7.99
CA PRO A 33 22.01 -12.39 8.57
C PRO A 33 22.33 -11.01 9.19
N PRO A 34 23.11 -10.97 10.28
CA PRO A 34 23.53 -9.71 10.86
C PRO A 34 24.27 -8.88 9.81
N VAL A 35 24.09 -7.58 9.86
CA VAL A 35 24.88 -6.66 9.05
C VAL A 35 26.20 -6.49 9.79
N LEU A 36 27.31 -6.81 9.12
CA LEU A 36 28.66 -6.63 9.67
C LEU A 36 29.22 -5.28 9.19
N ASP A 37 30.00 -4.62 10.04
CA ASP A 37 30.79 -3.46 9.66
C ASP A 37 32.05 -3.86 8.86
N GLY A 38 32.88 -2.89 8.45
CA GLY A 38 34.12 -3.15 7.69
C GLY A 38 35.18 -3.93 8.46
N GLU A 39 35.00 -4.12 9.77
CA GLU A 39 35.91 -4.85 10.68
C GLU A 39 35.35 -6.24 11.04
N GLY A 40 34.15 -6.59 10.54
CA GLY A 40 33.50 -7.88 10.77
C GLY A 40 32.69 -7.95 12.07
N ASN A 41 32.45 -6.85 12.77
CA ASN A 41 31.61 -6.80 13.97
C ASN A 41 30.13 -6.65 13.56
N GLU A 42 29.23 -7.25 14.36
CA GLU A 42 27.78 -7.04 14.14
C GLU A 42 27.40 -5.58 14.41
N VAL A 43 26.86 -4.92 13.37
CA VAL A 43 26.26 -3.59 13.54
C VAL A 43 25.00 -3.73 14.40
N PRO A 44 24.93 -3.06 15.57
CA PRO A 44 23.75 -3.10 16.41
C PRO A 44 22.51 -2.68 15.61
N LYS A 45 21.42 -3.44 15.71
CA LYS A 45 20.15 -3.03 15.13
C LYS A 45 19.77 -1.68 15.71
N GLY A 46 19.71 -0.67 14.86
CA GLY A 46 19.30 0.67 15.28
C GLY A 46 17.97 0.63 16.06
N LEU A 47 17.82 1.53 17.00
CA LEU A 47 16.58 1.66 17.77
C LEU A 47 15.36 1.70 16.82
N PRO A 48 14.25 1.04 17.19
CA PRO A 48 13.03 1.07 16.38
C PRO A 48 12.63 2.52 16.13
N LYS A 49 12.32 2.83 14.87
CA LYS A 49 11.83 4.16 14.51
C LYS A 49 10.52 4.44 15.27
N LEU A 50 10.42 5.65 15.81
CA LEU A 50 9.18 6.12 16.44
C LEU A 50 7.99 5.96 15.47
N ARG A 51 6.88 5.43 15.99
CA ARG A 51 5.64 5.32 15.23
C ARG A 51 5.02 6.71 15.04
N GLY A 52 4.38 6.92 13.89
CA GLY A 52 3.60 8.13 13.67
C GLY A 52 2.36 8.18 14.58
N LEU A 53 1.92 9.39 14.92
CA LEU A 53 0.78 9.61 15.83
C LEU A 53 -0.50 8.88 15.36
N ASN A 54 -0.78 8.90 14.06
CA ASN A 54 -1.93 8.17 13.51
C ASN A 54 -1.83 6.65 13.72
N THR A 55 -0.63 6.08 13.59
CA THR A 55 -0.41 4.64 13.85
C THR A 55 -0.66 4.32 15.32
N VAL A 56 -0.20 5.17 16.23
CA VAL A 56 -0.43 4.99 17.67
C VAL A 56 -1.93 5.11 17.99
N ALA A 57 -2.61 6.12 17.43
CA ALA A 57 -4.06 6.30 17.62
C ALA A 57 -4.86 5.09 17.11
N ASP A 58 -4.53 4.55 15.92
CA ASP A 58 -5.18 3.35 15.37
C ASP A 58 -4.95 2.11 16.27
N MET A 59 -3.72 1.90 16.73
CA MET A 59 -3.40 0.80 17.66
C MET A 59 -4.18 0.91 18.96
N LEU A 60 -4.25 2.12 19.56
CA LEU A 60 -4.99 2.36 20.79
C LEU A 60 -6.50 2.19 20.60
N THR A 61 -7.04 2.60 19.45
CA THR A 61 -8.45 2.41 19.10
C THR A 61 -8.80 0.92 19.04
N ARG A 62 -7.97 0.10 18.41
CA ARG A 62 -8.17 -1.36 18.36
C ARG A 62 -8.03 -1.99 19.73
N PHE A 63 -7.05 -1.55 20.51
CA PHE A 63 -6.87 -2.02 21.89
C PHE A 63 -8.06 -1.64 22.78
N ARG A 64 -8.58 -0.42 22.66
CA ARG A 64 -9.81 -0.01 23.36
C ARG A 64 -10.99 -0.91 23.00
N ALA A 65 -11.19 -1.22 21.73
CA ALA A 65 -12.26 -2.13 21.29
C ALA A 65 -12.13 -3.51 21.95
N PHE A 66 -10.89 -4.04 22.00
CA PHE A 66 -10.62 -5.31 22.70
C PHE A 66 -10.94 -5.25 24.21
N ILE A 67 -10.54 -4.17 24.91
CA ILE A 67 -10.83 -4.00 26.34
C ILE A 67 -12.34 -3.90 26.59
N LEU A 68 -13.07 -3.15 25.76
CA LEU A 68 -14.53 -3.04 25.89
C LEU A 68 -15.19 -4.41 25.68
N TRP A 69 -14.76 -5.16 24.65
CA TRP A 69 -15.21 -6.53 24.46
C TRP A 69 -14.93 -7.41 25.69
N ALA A 70 -13.73 -7.33 26.28
CA ALA A 70 -13.37 -8.11 27.48
C ALA A 70 -14.22 -7.74 28.69
N ILE A 71 -14.59 -6.47 28.85
CA ILE A 71 -15.51 -6.02 29.89
C ILE A 71 -16.92 -6.59 29.67
N ASP A 72 -17.44 -6.46 28.45
CA ASP A 72 -18.78 -6.93 28.09
C ASP A 72 -18.94 -8.45 28.27
N ASN A 73 -17.84 -9.21 28.10
CA ASN A 73 -17.81 -10.66 28.31
C ASN A 73 -17.38 -11.07 29.73
N GLY A 74 -17.27 -10.14 30.68
CA GLY A 74 -16.97 -10.43 32.09
C GLY A 74 -15.53 -10.87 32.38
N HIS A 75 -14.59 -10.71 31.43
CA HIS A 75 -13.18 -11.09 31.62
C HIS A 75 -12.42 -10.09 32.48
N THR A 76 -12.86 -8.85 32.56
CA THR A 76 -12.29 -7.79 33.39
C THR A 76 -13.32 -6.72 33.71
N THR A 77 -13.13 -5.99 34.80
CA THR A 77 -13.90 -4.77 35.12
C THR A 77 -13.06 -3.51 34.96
N ASN A 78 -11.75 -3.68 34.70
CA ASN A 78 -10.82 -2.57 34.57
C ASN A 78 -10.87 -1.98 33.17
N ASN A 79 -11.19 -0.66 33.08
CA ASN A 79 -11.19 0.08 31.84
C ASN A 79 -10.11 1.18 31.87
N PRO A 80 -8.91 0.93 31.34
CA PRO A 80 -7.84 1.94 31.32
C PRO A 80 -8.16 3.14 30.43
N PHE A 81 -9.17 3.04 29.55
CA PHE A 81 -9.59 4.12 28.66
C PHE A 81 -10.68 5.03 29.28
N LYS A 82 -11.11 4.79 30.52
CA LYS A 82 -12.17 5.60 31.19
C LYS A 82 -11.79 7.07 31.26
N HIS A 83 -10.51 7.36 31.50
CA HIS A 83 -9.97 8.71 31.67
C HIS A 83 -8.87 9.03 30.64
N PHE A 84 -8.73 8.20 29.60
CA PHE A 84 -7.73 8.38 28.56
C PHE A 84 -8.39 8.68 27.21
N THR A 85 -8.06 9.84 26.64
CA THR A 85 -8.54 10.24 25.32
C THR A 85 -7.53 9.84 24.26
N ILE A 86 -7.96 9.05 23.29
CA ILE A 86 -7.13 8.69 22.13
C ILE A 86 -7.06 9.91 21.20
N GLY A 87 -5.85 10.26 20.79
CA GLY A 87 -5.66 11.38 19.87
C GLY A 87 -6.35 11.14 18.51
N GLU A 88 -6.81 12.21 17.89
CA GLU A 88 -7.48 12.15 16.60
C GLU A 88 -6.51 11.73 15.48
N ILE A 89 -7.04 10.99 14.50
CA ILE A 89 -6.33 10.66 13.27
C ILE A 89 -6.39 11.87 12.34
N VAL A 90 -5.23 12.37 11.95
CA VAL A 90 -5.10 13.49 11.00
C VAL A 90 -4.73 12.93 9.64
N TYR A 91 -5.62 13.13 8.67
CA TYR A 91 -5.35 12.76 7.28
C TYR A 91 -4.49 13.82 6.60
N GLY A 92 -3.49 13.39 5.86
CA GLY A 92 -2.68 14.30 5.05
C GLY A 92 -3.43 14.82 3.82
N THR A 93 -2.96 15.91 3.25
CA THR A 93 -3.46 16.42 1.97
C THR A 93 -3.08 15.44 0.85
N PRO A 94 -4.03 15.02 0.01
CA PRO A 94 -3.70 14.17 -1.13
C PRO A 94 -2.77 14.90 -2.10
N ILE A 95 -1.72 14.23 -2.54
CA ILE A 95 -0.84 14.72 -3.61
C ILE A 95 -1.36 14.14 -4.92
N TYR A 96 -1.55 15.01 -5.91
CA TYR A 96 -2.00 14.63 -7.25
C TYR A 96 -1.17 15.35 -8.32
N ILE A 97 -1.14 14.77 -9.51
CA ILE A 97 -0.60 15.42 -10.70
C ILE A 97 -1.73 16.07 -11.48
N THR A 98 -1.44 17.21 -12.12
CA THR A 98 -2.41 17.86 -13.02
C THR A 98 -2.44 17.15 -14.37
N ASN A 99 -3.42 17.53 -15.22
CA ASN A 99 -3.49 17.01 -16.58
C ASN A 99 -2.27 17.42 -17.42
N GLU A 100 -1.80 18.66 -17.22
CA GLU A 100 -0.62 19.21 -17.86
C GLU A 100 0.63 18.44 -17.45
N GLU A 101 0.81 18.18 -16.17
CA GLU A 101 1.92 17.37 -15.64
C GLU A 101 1.87 15.93 -16.15
N ARG A 102 0.67 15.35 -16.26
CA ARG A 102 0.51 14.01 -16.87
C ARG A 102 0.90 14.02 -18.35
N THR A 103 0.52 15.05 -19.11
CA THR A 103 0.87 15.21 -20.52
C THR A 103 2.39 15.40 -20.65
N GLN A 104 2.99 16.29 -19.86
CA GLN A 104 4.44 16.49 -19.83
C GLN A 104 5.19 15.17 -19.53
N LEU A 105 4.69 14.39 -18.58
CA LEU A 105 5.28 13.09 -18.24
C LEU A 105 5.16 12.10 -19.41
N LEU A 106 4.02 12.07 -20.11
CA LEU A 106 3.79 11.20 -21.25
C LEU A 106 4.71 11.56 -22.42
N GLU A 107 4.91 12.85 -22.69
CA GLU A 107 5.71 13.37 -23.80
C GLU A 107 7.21 13.40 -23.52
N ALA A 108 7.63 13.22 -22.27
CA ALA A 108 9.04 13.21 -21.90
C ALA A 108 9.79 12.12 -22.63
N ASP A 109 10.93 12.47 -23.24
CA ASP A 109 11.82 11.50 -23.86
C ASP A 109 12.58 10.71 -22.78
N LEU A 110 12.19 9.47 -22.61
CA LEU A 110 12.80 8.50 -21.69
C LEU A 110 13.42 7.32 -22.45
N SER A 111 13.62 7.44 -23.76
CA SER A 111 14.12 6.38 -24.62
C SER A 111 15.50 5.83 -24.18
N GLY A 112 16.31 6.67 -23.53
CA GLY A 112 17.60 6.28 -22.93
C GLY A 112 17.49 5.33 -21.74
N ASN A 113 16.28 5.15 -21.15
CA ASN A 113 16.03 4.23 -20.04
C ASN A 113 14.69 3.53 -20.19
N LYS A 114 14.72 2.45 -20.97
CA LYS A 114 13.53 1.66 -21.33
C LYS A 114 12.73 1.17 -20.12
N GLU A 115 13.39 0.88 -19.00
CA GLU A 115 12.74 0.44 -17.77
C GLU A 115 11.92 1.56 -17.15
N VAL A 116 12.48 2.79 -17.09
CA VAL A 116 11.76 3.98 -16.60
C VAL A 116 10.62 4.33 -17.53
N GLU A 117 10.85 4.29 -18.84
CA GLU A 117 9.81 4.51 -19.85
C GLU A 117 8.63 3.56 -19.66
N THR A 118 8.90 2.27 -19.50
CA THR A 118 7.87 1.26 -19.28
C THR A 118 7.04 1.54 -18.03
N GLN A 119 7.68 1.85 -16.90
CA GLN A 119 6.96 2.13 -15.67
C GLN A 119 6.21 3.47 -15.71
N ARG A 120 6.72 4.47 -16.45
CA ARG A 120 6.02 5.70 -16.77
C ARG A 120 4.74 5.44 -17.55
N ASP A 121 4.80 4.62 -18.59
CA ASP A 121 3.66 4.29 -19.43
C ASP A 121 2.59 3.53 -18.66
N ILE A 122 2.98 2.59 -17.82
CA ILE A 122 2.09 1.90 -16.89
C ILE A 122 1.43 2.91 -15.93
N PHE A 123 2.18 3.91 -15.43
CA PHE A 123 1.66 4.94 -14.55
C PHE A 123 0.65 5.85 -15.27
N ILE A 124 0.93 6.25 -16.49
CA ILE A 124 -0.02 7.02 -17.31
C ILE A 124 -1.31 6.23 -17.53
N PHE A 125 -1.21 4.95 -17.88
CA PHE A 125 -2.38 4.08 -17.97
C PHE A 125 -3.13 4.00 -16.65
N HIS A 126 -2.40 3.84 -15.52
CA HIS A 126 -2.97 3.82 -14.18
C HIS A 126 -3.75 5.10 -13.86
N CYS A 127 -3.26 6.27 -14.28
CA CYS A 127 -3.98 7.55 -14.14
C CYS A 127 -5.32 7.57 -14.90
N PHE A 128 -5.41 6.94 -16.08
CA PHE A 128 -6.67 6.86 -16.82
C PHE A 128 -7.68 5.92 -16.17
N ILE A 129 -7.21 4.83 -15.57
CA ILE A 129 -8.09 3.81 -14.97
C ILE A 129 -8.47 4.17 -13.53
N GLY A 130 -7.62 4.85 -12.77
CA GLY A 130 -7.89 5.27 -11.39
C GLY A 130 -8.09 4.13 -10.40
N CYS A 131 -7.62 2.92 -10.71
CA CYS A 131 -7.75 1.75 -9.84
C CYS A 131 -6.71 1.72 -8.72
N ARG A 132 -6.82 0.77 -7.79
CA ARG A 132 -5.73 0.52 -6.83
C ARG A 132 -4.58 -0.20 -7.53
N VAL A 133 -3.35 0.08 -7.11
CA VAL A 133 -2.15 -0.59 -7.68
C VAL A 133 -2.24 -2.11 -7.60
N SER A 134 -2.83 -2.66 -6.55
CA SER A 134 -3.05 -4.10 -6.40
C SER A 134 -4.04 -4.69 -7.40
N ASP A 135 -4.97 -3.88 -7.90
CA ASP A 135 -5.91 -4.28 -8.94
C ASP A 135 -5.27 -4.13 -10.32
N LEU A 136 -4.53 -3.02 -10.55
CA LEU A 136 -3.77 -2.80 -11.77
C LEU A 136 -2.82 -3.98 -12.11
N PHE A 137 -2.03 -4.43 -11.14
CA PHE A 137 -1.04 -5.49 -11.33
C PHE A 137 -1.63 -6.88 -11.60
N LYS A 138 -2.94 -7.01 -11.49
CA LYS A 138 -3.68 -8.24 -11.82
C LYS A 138 -4.44 -8.15 -13.12
N MET A 139 -4.42 -6.99 -13.79
CA MET A 139 -5.10 -6.83 -15.05
C MET A 139 -4.46 -7.66 -16.15
N THR A 140 -5.31 -8.33 -16.88
CA THR A 140 -4.96 -9.18 -18.03
C THR A 140 -5.71 -8.69 -19.26
N TYR A 141 -5.38 -9.19 -20.43
CA TYR A 141 -6.12 -8.90 -21.66
C TYR A 141 -7.58 -9.35 -21.58
N ARG A 142 -7.92 -10.31 -20.70
CA ARG A 142 -9.31 -10.76 -20.48
C ARG A 142 -10.19 -9.69 -19.80
N ASN A 143 -9.59 -8.68 -19.20
CA ASN A 143 -10.31 -7.57 -18.62
C ASN A 143 -10.78 -6.55 -19.67
N ILE A 144 -10.30 -6.65 -20.92
CA ILE A 144 -10.69 -5.76 -22.01
C ILE A 144 -11.96 -6.34 -22.67
N ILE A 145 -13.07 -5.64 -22.54
CA ILE A 145 -14.37 -6.03 -23.09
C ILE A 145 -14.86 -4.92 -24.02
N GLY A 146 -14.71 -5.15 -25.32
CA GLY A 146 -15.02 -4.15 -26.35
C GLY A 146 -14.11 -2.92 -26.22
N ASP A 147 -14.69 -1.75 -25.98
CA ASP A 147 -14.01 -0.46 -25.82
C ASP A 147 -13.73 -0.08 -24.35
N ALA A 148 -13.93 -1.02 -23.43
CA ALA A 148 -13.83 -0.77 -21.99
C ALA A 148 -12.95 -1.80 -21.29
N ILE A 149 -12.49 -1.45 -20.09
CA ILE A 149 -11.86 -2.38 -19.16
C ILE A 149 -12.81 -2.68 -18.02
N GLU A 150 -12.94 -3.96 -17.68
CA GLU A 150 -13.81 -4.44 -16.60
C GLU A 150 -13.01 -5.21 -15.56
N TYR A 151 -13.24 -4.90 -14.29
CA TYR A 151 -12.63 -5.62 -13.18
C TYR A 151 -13.46 -5.53 -11.90
N ILE A 152 -13.25 -6.47 -10.99
CA ILE A 152 -13.83 -6.44 -9.64
C ILE A 152 -12.76 -5.99 -8.65
N GLN A 153 -13.04 -4.94 -7.89
CA GLN A 153 -12.11 -4.40 -6.90
C GLN A 153 -11.84 -5.43 -5.80
N ARG A 154 -10.56 -5.72 -5.56
CA ARG A 154 -10.16 -6.73 -4.57
C ARG A 154 -10.63 -6.44 -3.14
N LYS A 155 -10.57 -5.18 -2.71
CA LYS A 155 -10.89 -4.78 -1.32
C LYS A 155 -12.36 -5.02 -0.95
N THR A 156 -13.26 -4.97 -1.93
CA THR A 156 -14.70 -5.11 -1.73
C THR A 156 -15.25 -6.44 -2.25
N LYS A 157 -14.37 -7.33 -2.74
CA LYS A 157 -14.77 -8.56 -3.41
C LYS A 157 -15.53 -9.52 -2.49
N GLU A 158 -15.14 -9.58 -1.22
CA GLU A 158 -15.72 -10.53 -0.25
C GLU A 158 -17.04 -10.04 0.33
N ASP A 159 -17.19 -8.71 0.56
CA ASP A 159 -18.38 -8.14 1.17
C ASP A 159 -19.45 -7.71 0.15
N ARG A 160 -19.05 -6.92 -0.82
CA ARG A 160 -19.93 -6.38 -1.87
C ARG A 160 -19.17 -6.27 -3.19
N PRO A 161 -19.10 -7.34 -3.99
CA PRO A 161 -18.41 -7.30 -5.26
C PRO A 161 -19.10 -6.33 -6.21
N VAL A 162 -18.39 -5.30 -6.65
CA VAL A 162 -18.85 -4.35 -7.65
C VAL A 162 -17.92 -4.48 -8.86
N THR A 163 -18.52 -4.75 -10.01
CA THR A 163 -17.81 -4.69 -11.29
C THR A 163 -17.66 -3.23 -11.70
N VAL A 164 -16.43 -2.83 -11.88
CA VAL A 164 -16.08 -1.51 -12.42
C VAL A 164 -15.89 -1.66 -13.92
N ARG A 165 -16.61 -0.87 -14.71
CA ARG A 165 -16.45 -0.76 -16.15
C ARG A 165 -16.03 0.65 -16.50
N LEU A 166 -14.91 0.81 -17.19
CA LEU A 166 -14.35 2.09 -17.57
C LEU A 166 -14.04 2.09 -19.07
N PRO A 167 -14.53 3.09 -19.83
CA PRO A 167 -14.17 3.22 -21.24
C PRO A 167 -12.69 3.53 -21.37
N LEU A 168 -12.03 2.91 -22.34
CA LEU A 168 -10.62 3.13 -22.62
C LEU A 168 -10.47 4.35 -23.53
N SER A 169 -9.65 5.32 -23.11
CA SER A 169 -9.25 6.43 -23.95
C SER A 169 -8.33 5.96 -25.09
N LYS A 170 -8.24 6.71 -26.18
CA LYS A 170 -7.32 6.42 -27.28
C LYS A 170 -5.87 6.23 -26.79
N THR A 171 -5.43 7.08 -25.86
CA THR A 171 -4.09 6.97 -25.26
C THR A 171 -3.94 5.66 -24.46
N ALA A 172 -4.95 5.28 -23.69
CA ALA A 172 -4.91 4.02 -22.93
C ALA A 172 -4.82 2.81 -23.87
N VAL A 173 -5.56 2.80 -24.97
CA VAL A 173 -5.50 1.75 -26.00
C VAL A 173 -4.10 1.71 -26.63
N ALA A 174 -3.57 2.85 -27.02
CA ALA A 174 -2.21 2.93 -27.63
C ALA A 174 -1.12 2.39 -26.69
N LEU A 175 -1.24 2.66 -25.36
CA LEU A 175 -0.33 2.12 -24.37
C LEU A 175 -0.47 0.59 -24.23
N ILE A 176 -1.69 0.06 -24.25
CA ILE A 176 -1.90 -1.39 -24.23
C ILE A 176 -1.27 -2.03 -25.47
N ASP A 177 -1.50 -1.47 -26.63
CA ASP A 177 -0.98 -2.01 -27.90
C ASP A 177 0.55 -1.93 -28.00
N LYS A 178 1.15 -0.85 -27.47
CA LYS A 178 2.62 -0.69 -27.39
C LYS A 178 3.29 -1.85 -26.61
N TYR A 179 2.62 -2.35 -25.59
CA TYR A 179 3.15 -3.44 -24.75
C TYR A 179 2.51 -4.79 -25.02
N ARG A 180 1.74 -4.91 -26.09
CA ARG A 180 1.16 -6.21 -26.48
C ARG A 180 2.26 -7.19 -26.88
N GLU A 181 2.23 -8.35 -26.26
CA GLU A 181 3.22 -9.41 -26.50
C GLU A 181 2.52 -10.76 -26.52
N GLU A 182 2.83 -11.56 -27.57
CA GLU A 182 2.25 -12.88 -27.73
C GLU A 182 2.68 -13.79 -26.56
N GLY A 183 1.73 -14.53 -26.00
CA GLY A 183 1.98 -15.43 -24.87
C GLY A 183 1.95 -14.76 -23.49
N ARG A 184 1.98 -13.42 -23.41
CA ARG A 184 1.81 -12.76 -22.12
C ARG A 184 0.34 -12.59 -21.77
N GLU A 185 -0.06 -13.10 -20.62
CA GLU A 185 -1.42 -12.96 -20.11
C GLU A 185 -1.67 -11.59 -19.46
N SER A 186 -0.68 -11.05 -18.74
CA SER A 186 -0.77 -9.75 -18.08
C SER A 186 -0.80 -8.59 -19.08
N LEU A 187 -1.58 -7.54 -18.75
CA LEU A 187 -1.79 -6.39 -19.62
C LEU A 187 -0.50 -5.61 -19.91
N PHE A 188 0.40 -5.53 -18.95
CA PHE A 188 1.71 -4.89 -19.04
C PHE A 188 2.82 -5.78 -18.44
N PRO A 189 4.09 -5.51 -18.71
CA PRO A 189 5.21 -6.18 -18.05
C PRO A 189 5.35 -5.67 -16.60
N PHE A 190 4.41 -6.05 -15.74
CA PHE A 190 4.40 -5.64 -14.34
C PHE A 190 5.62 -6.16 -13.59
N SER A 191 6.11 -5.32 -12.69
CA SER A 191 7.18 -5.64 -11.73
C SER A 191 6.64 -5.65 -10.30
N THR A 192 7.50 -5.50 -9.30
CA THR A 192 7.05 -5.31 -7.92
C THR A 192 6.54 -3.88 -7.69
N GLU A 193 5.58 -3.70 -6.77
CA GLU A 193 5.07 -2.37 -6.41
C GLU A 193 6.19 -1.41 -5.95
N GLN A 194 7.18 -1.92 -5.22
CA GLN A 194 8.32 -1.13 -4.77
C GLN A 194 9.17 -0.64 -5.94
N HIS A 195 9.39 -1.51 -6.94
CA HIS A 195 10.11 -1.18 -8.15
C HIS A 195 9.35 -0.13 -8.96
N TYR A 196 8.06 -0.36 -9.19
CA TYR A 196 7.14 0.57 -9.85
C TYR A 196 7.20 1.95 -9.23
N ASN A 197 6.99 2.08 -7.92
CA ASN A 197 7.01 3.35 -7.21
C ASN A 197 8.37 4.06 -7.32
N ARG A 198 9.47 3.32 -7.27
CA ARG A 198 10.81 3.90 -7.42
C ARG A 198 11.02 4.47 -8.84
N LYS A 199 10.60 3.72 -9.87
CA LYS A 199 10.79 4.12 -11.26
C LYS A 199 9.87 5.27 -11.68
N ILE A 200 8.68 5.37 -11.11
CA ILE A 200 7.81 6.55 -11.30
C ILE A 200 8.50 7.81 -10.77
N LYS A 201 9.07 7.77 -9.59
CA LYS A 201 9.83 8.91 -9.04
C LYS A 201 10.99 9.33 -9.94
N GLU A 202 11.71 8.36 -10.49
CA GLU A 202 12.78 8.59 -11.46
C GLU A 202 12.23 9.22 -12.75
N ALA A 203 11.10 8.74 -13.26
CA ALA A 203 10.43 9.30 -14.43
C ALA A 203 10.00 10.76 -14.21
N PHE A 204 9.43 11.09 -13.06
CA PHE A 204 9.06 12.47 -12.71
C PHE A 204 10.28 13.39 -12.72
N ARG A 205 11.38 12.95 -12.11
CA ARG A 205 12.62 13.73 -12.08
C ARG A 205 13.17 13.96 -13.49
N LEU A 206 13.20 12.93 -14.34
CA LEU A 206 13.69 13.02 -15.71
C LEU A 206 12.78 13.86 -16.60
N ALA A 207 11.46 13.84 -16.37
CA ALA A 207 10.49 14.69 -17.06
C ALA A 207 10.50 16.15 -16.58
N GLY A 208 11.34 16.52 -15.61
CA GLY A 208 11.42 17.88 -15.08
C GLY A 208 10.24 18.30 -14.22
N LEU A 209 9.46 17.36 -13.68
CA LEU A 209 8.32 17.63 -12.79
C LEU A 209 8.81 17.92 -11.37
N ASN A 210 9.27 19.14 -11.12
CA ASN A 210 9.95 19.56 -9.89
C ASN A 210 9.07 20.40 -8.95
N ARG A 211 7.75 20.41 -9.18
CA ARG A 211 6.82 21.15 -8.32
C ARG A 211 6.90 20.66 -6.88
N THR A 212 7.01 21.58 -5.95
CA THR A 212 6.87 21.34 -4.52
C THR A 212 5.42 21.52 -4.07
N VAL A 213 5.01 20.69 -3.12
CA VAL A 213 3.70 20.75 -2.49
C VAL A 213 3.85 20.88 -0.99
N THR A 214 2.99 21.68 -0.38
CA THR A 214 2.89 21.76 1.07
C THR A 214 2.04 20.60 1.56
N VAL A 215 2.59 19.77 2.41
CA VAL A 215 1.88 18.65 3.01
C VAL A 215 2.02 18.69 4.53
N LEU A 216 1.00 18.19 5.23
CA LEU A 216 1.07 18.00 6.66
C LEU A 216 1.89 16.73 6.96
N ASP A 217 2.99 16.87 7.68
CA ASP A 217 3.73 15.72 8.18
C ASP A 217 2.93 15.03 9.28
N GLN A 218 2.55 13.78 9.06
CA GLN A 218 1.69 13.01 9.97
C GLN A 218 2.34 12.68 11.31
N ARG A 219 3.66 12.80 11.43
CA ARG A 219 4.38 12.54 12.69
C ARG A 219 4.47 13.78 13.55
N THR A 220 4.85 14.91 12.95
CA THR A 220 5.09 16.17 13.64
C THR A 220 3.89 17.08 13.64
N ARG A 221 2.91 16.83 12.74
CA ARG A 221 1.76 17.69 12.46
C ARG A 221 2.13 19.11 12.02
N GLN A 222 3.32 19.25 11.44
CA GLN A 222 3.80 20.49 10.88
C GLN A 222 3.70 20.46 9.35
N GLU A 223 3.54 21.62 8.76
CA GLU A 223 3.60 21.78 7.32
C GLU A 223 5.06 21.62 6.85
N VAL A 224 5.23 20.79 5.83
CA VAL A 224 6.53 20.56 5.21
C VAL A 224 6.41 20.66 3.70
N GLN A 225 7.44 21.22 3.06
CA GLN A 225 7.54 21.23 1.61
C GLN A 225 8.16 19.94 1.12
N LYS A 226 7.49 19.27 0.18
CA LYS A 226 7.99 18.04 -0.45
C LYS A 226 7.86 18.13 -1.96
N PRO A 227 8.76 17.52 -2.73
CA PRO A 227 8.53 17.35 -4.15
C PRO A 227 7.28 16.50 -4.37
N ILE A 228 6.65 16.67 -5.53
CA ILE A 228 5.42 15.94 -5.91
C ILE A 228 5.63 14.41 -5.97
N TYR A 229 6.86 13.94 -5.96
CA TYR A 229 7.22 12.52 -6.09
C TYR A 229 8.06 11.97 -4.94
#